data_2eed2a08d80533ffb6dcc77601066d16
#
_entry.id   2eed2a08d80533ffb6dcc77601066d16
#
_cell.length_a   1.000
_cell.length_b   1.000
_cell.length_c   1.000
_cell.angle_alpha   90.00
_cell.angle_beta   90.00
_cell.angle_gamma   90.00
#
_symmetry.space_group_name_H-M   'P 1'
#
loop_
_entity.id
_entity.type
_entity.pdbx_description
1 polymer ?
#
loop_
_entity_poly.entity_id
_entity_poly.type
_entity_poly.pdbx_seq_one_letter_code
_entity_poly.pdbx_strand_id
1 'polypeptide(L)'
;ALGLKPNTLSSYIGALMQAGLVTQERQGTSLRYAIDLAAARDTIGYLLNDCCRGRPEICLPLTSSDGNAPMTDDKFNVLFICTGNSARSIFAESILRDLAGGRFNVYSAGTRPQSALNPFAVEVLKQKDHDVTQLRSKHISEFQTEDAPGFDFVFTVCNQAANEECPTWPGQPITAHWGLPDPVKVEGSDAEKSLAFQQAYGTLRNRMLGFTSLPLT
;
A
#
# COMPACT_ATOMS: atom_id res chain seq x y z
N ALA A 1 -6.83 22.67 11.66
CA ALA A 1 -7.23 22.46 13.06
C ALA A 1 -7.87 21.07 13.15
N LEU A 2 -7.51 20.26 14.16
CA LEU A 2 -7.93 18.86 14.31
C LEU A 2 -9.42 18.67 14.69
N GLY A 3 -10.19 19.73 14.86
CA GLY A 3 -11.63 19.67 15.22
C GLY A 3 -11.95 18.98 16.56
N LEU A 4 -10.94 18.70 17.39
CA LEU A 4 -11.10 18.02 18.67
C LEU A 4 -11.50 19.02 19.77
N LYS A 5 -12.35 18.55 20.72
CA LYS A 5 -12.65 19.32 21.92
C LYS A 5 -11.39 19.46 22.79
N PRO A 6 -11.16 20.61 23.45
CA PRO A 6 -9.97 20.86 24.28
C PRO A 6 -9.66 19.74 25.29
N ASN A 7 -10.68 19.26 26.00
CA ASN A 7 -10.54 18.22 27.03
C ASN A 7 -10.10 16.86 26.41
N THR A 8 -10.60 16.53 25.23
CA THR A 8 -10.20 15.30 24.49
C THR A 8 -8.74 15.37 24.07
N LEU A 9 -8.32 16.53 23.55
CA LEU A 9 -6.94 16.75 23.16
C LEU A 9 -5.99 16.64 24.37
N SER A 10 -6.33 17.27 25.49
CA SER A 10 -5.54 17.20 26.73
C SER A 10 -5.42 15.77 27.25
N SER A 11 -6.47 14.97 27.18
CA SER A 11 -6.45 13.57 27.57
C SER A 11 -5.51 12.73 26.71
N TYR A 12 -5.55 12.91 25.37
CA TYR A 12 -4.65 12.19 24.46
C TYR A 12 -3.19 12.60 24.64
N ILE A 13 -2.92 13.89 24.80
CA ILE A 13 -1.56 14.37 25.06
C ILE A 13 -1.07 13.83 26.41
N GLY A 14 -1.90 13.82 27.44
CA GLY A 14 -1.55 13.23 28.73
C GLY A 14 -1.17 11.75 28.64
N ALA A 15 -1.93 10.97 27.88
CA ALA A 15 -1.64 9.55 27.65
C ALA A 15 -0.30 9.36 26.91
N LEU A 16 -0.03 10.17 25.88
CA LEU A 16 1.24 10.11 25.13
C LEU A 16 2.43 10.54 25.99
N MET A 17 2.27 11.53 26.87
CA MET A 17 3.29 11.93 27.83
C MET A 17 3.56 10.83 28.87
N GLN A 18 2.50 10.17 29.38
CA GLN A 18 2.63 9.05 30.31
C GLN A 18 3.34 7.84 29.65
N ALA A 19 3.14 7.64 28.35
CA ALA A 19 3.85 6.64 27.56
C ALA A 19 5.29 7.06 27.20
N GLY A 20 5.73 8.27 27.54
CA GLY A 20 7.05 8.80 27.20
C GLY A 20 7.25 9.19 25.74
N LEU A 21 6.18 9.15 24.92
CA LEU A 21 6.26 9.44 23.48
C LEU A 21 6.25 10.92 23.13
N VAL A 22 5.82 11.76 24.09
CA VAL A 22 5.72 13.22 23.92
C VAL A 22 6.33 13.91 25.14
N THR A 23 7.16 14.89 24.90
CA THR A 23 7.72 15.79 25.91
C THR A 23 6.98 17.13 25.90
N GLN A 24 6.93 17.78 27.06
CA GLN A 24 6.32 19.09 27.23
C GLN A 24 7.33 20.08 27.73
N GLU A 25 7.44 21.22 27.07
CA GLU A 25 8.27 22.36 27.49
C GLU A 25 7.41 23.60 27.66
N ARG A 26 7.65 24.33 28.75
CA ARG A 26 6.96 25.59 29.01
C ARG A 26 7.77 26.77 28.49
N GLN A 27 7.16 27.52 27.57
CA GLN A 27 7.74 28.76 27.05
C GLN A 27 6.84 29.95 27.43
N GLY A 28 7.15 30.62 28.54
CA GLY A 28 6.29 31.67 29.08
C GLY A 28 4.91 31.16 29.50
N THR A 29 3.86 31.68 28.88
CA THR A 29 2.46 31.26 29.10
C THR A 29 2.01 30.10 28.20
N SER A 30 2.86 29.69 27.22
CA SER A 30 2.52 28.65 26.27
C SER A 30 3.19 27.32 26.63
N LEU A 31 2.50 26.20 26.33
CA LEU A 31 3.05 24.85 26.43
C LEU A 31 3.36 24.36 25.02
N ARG A 32 4.60 23.95 24.81
CA ARG A 32 5.05 23.26 23.58
C ARG A 32 5.14 21.78 23.84
N TYR A 33 4.68 21.01 22.89
CA TYR A 33 4.77 19.54 22.87
C TYR A 33 5.64 19.11 21.71
N ALA A 34 6.54 18.19 21.97
CA ALA A 34 7.41 17.60 20.96
C ALA A 34 7.39 16.08 21.08
N ILE A 35 7.52 15.39 19.96
CA ILE A 35 7.66 13.93 19.96
C ILE A 35 9.06 13.60 20.47
N ASP A 36 9.15 12.65 21.41
CA ASP A 36 10.42 12.02 21.77
C ASP A 36 10.75 10.97 20.71
N LEU A 37 11.67 11.33 19.82
CA LEU A 37 12.05 10.46 18.71
C LEU A 37 12.82 9.21 19.17
N ALA A 38 13.50 9.25 20.31
CA ALA A 38 14.19 8.09 20.86
C ALA A 38 13.15 7.07 21.39
N ALA A 39 12.23 7.52 22.24
CA ALA A 39 11.15 6.67 22.76
C ALA A 39 10.22 6.14 21.65
N ALA A 40 9.93 6.96 20.63
CA ALA A 40 9.16 6.52 19.48
C ALA A 40 9.90 5.42 18.69
N ARG A 41 11.22 5.57 18.48
CA ARG A 41 12.06 4.56 17.85
C ARG A 41 12.09 3.26 18.65
N ASP A 42 12.28 3.36 19.97
CA ASP A 42 12.33 2.19 20.85
C ASP A 42 10.99 1.44 20.87
N THR A 43 9.87 2.16 20.88
CA THR A 43 8.53 1.60 20.81
C THR A 43 8.30 0.88 19.48
N ILE A 44 8.68 1.49 18.35
CA ILE A 44 8.60 0.87 17.03
C ILE A 44 9.53 -0.35 16.96
N GLY A 45 10.75 -0.24 17.47
CA GLY A 45 11.71 -1.34 17.55
C GLY A 45 11.17 -2.53 18.34
N TYR A 46 10.54 -2.27 19.50
CA TYR A 46 9.89 -3.31 20.30
C TYR A 46 8.73 -3.98 19.54
N LEU A 47 7.86 -3.19 18.92
CA LEU A 47 6.75 -3.74 18.11
C LEU A 47 7.25 -4.59 16.95
N LEU A 48 8.29 -4.15 16.25
CA LEU A 48 8.87 -4.88 15.13
C LEU A 48 9.55 -6.18 15.60
N ASN A 49 10.28 -6.15 16.70
CA ASN A 49 10.99 -7.31 17.23
C ASN A 49 10.05 -8.35 17.86
N ASP A 50 9.05 -7.92 18.62
CA ASP A 50 8.11 -8.81 19.32
C ASP A 50 6.97 -9.28 18.42
N CYS A 51 6.32 -8.38 17.66
CA CYS A 51 5.24 -8.74 16.74
C CYS A 51 5.74 -9.60 15.58
N CYS A 52 6.95 -9.32 15.08
CA CYS A 52 7.57 -10.10 14.00
C CYS A 52 8.25 -11.40 14.51
N ARG A 53 8.16 -11.72 15.81
CA ARG A 53 8.74 -12.91 16.43
C ARG A 53 10.21 -13.14 16.09
N GLY A 54 11.00 -12.07 16.08
CA GLY A 54 12.45 -12.14 15.82
C GLY A 54 12.80 -12.55 14.38
N ARG A 55 11.94 -12.29 13.42
CA ARG A 55 12.25 -12.42 11.99
C ARG A 55 12.81 -11.09 11.46
N PRO A 56 14.14 -10.90 11.48
CA PRO A 56 14.77 -9.63 11.08
C PRO A 56 14.54 -9.31 9.60
N GLU A 57 14.30 -10.33 8.78
CA GLU A 57 14.01 -10.18 7.35
C GLU A 57 12.66 -9.49 7.05
N ILE A 58 11.73 -9.49 8.02
CA ILE A 58 10.44 -8.79 7.92
C ILE A 58 10.54 -7.36 8.48
N CYS A 59 11.49 -7.16 9.38
CA CYS A 59 11.72 -5.88 10.05
C CYS A 59 12.86 -5.17 9.32
N LEU A 60 12.55 -4.17 8.53
CA LEU A 60 13.55 -3.28 7.93
C LEU A 60 14.58 -2.84 8.97
N PRO A 61 15.87 -2.98 8.72
CA PRO A 61 16.90 -2.40 9.57
C PRO A 61 16.76 -0.86 9.51
N LEU A 62 16.18 -0.29 10.56
CA LEU A 62 16.15 1.17 10.76
C LEU A 62 17.56 1.75 11.03
N THR A 63 18.60 0.94 10.84
CA THR A 63 19.98 1.25 11.25
C THR A 63 21.04 0.85 10.25
N SER A 64 20.86 1.10 8.96
CA SER A 64 22.04 1.12 8.10
C SER A 64 22.07 2.40 7.28
N SER A 65 22.66 3.42 7.89
CA SER A 65 23.18 4.62 7.20
C SER A 65 24.48 4.34 6.43
N ASP A 66 24.77 3.10 6.07
CA ASP A 66 25.91 2.74 5.26
C ASP A 66 25.44 2.48 3.85
N GLY A 67 25.60 3.53 3.02
CA GLY A 67 25.24 3.56 1.61
C GLY A 67 26.06 2.62 0.74
N ASN A 68 26.05 1.32 1.02
CA ASN A 68 26.65 0.31 0.16
C ASN A 68 25.95 -1.05 0.28
N ALA A 69 24.61 -1.08 0.13
CA ALA A 69 23.95 -2.34 -0.18
C ALA A 69 24.30 -2.69 -1.63
N PRO A 70 24.71 -3.95 -1.94
CA PRO A 70 24.88 -4.37 -3.32
C PRO A 70 23.53 -4.19 -4.01
N MET A 71 23.50 -3.37 -5.06
CA MET A 71 22.36 -3.33 -5.99
C MET A 71 22.32 -4.70 -6.65
N THR A 72 21.51 -5.60 -6.12
CA THR A 72 21.09 -6.77 -6.88
C THR A 72 20.26 -6.22 -8.03
N ASP A 73 20.59 -6.64 -9.25
CA ASP A 73 19.89 -6.23 -10.49
C ASP A 73 18.46 -6.80 -10.52
N ASP A 74 18.05 -7.46 -9.46
CA ASP A 74 16.78 -8.16 -9.33
C ASP A 74 15.69 -7.19 -8.82
N LYS A 75 14.68 -7.00 -9.67
CA LYS A 75 13.49 -6.22 -9.32
C LYS A 75 12.58 -7.00 -8.38
N PHE A 76 11.96 -6.32 -7.44
CA PHE A 76 10.91 -6.91 -6.61
C PHE A 76 9.66 -7.25 -7.43
N ASN A 77 9.11 -8.43 -7.22
CA ASN A 77 7.88 -8.89 -7.85
C ASN A 77 6.67 -8.55 -6.99
N VAL A 78 5.75 -7.74 -7.50
CA VAL A 78 4.56 -7.26 -6.78
C VAL A 78 3.30 -7.71 -7.49
N LEU A 79 2.39 -8.39 -6.77
CA LEU A 79 1.09 -8.81 -7.29
C LEU A 79 -0.04 -8.07 -6.59
N PHE A 80 -0.91 -7.45 -7.39
CA PHE A 80 -2.15 -6.83 -6.91
C PHE A 80 -3.37 -7.70 -7.22
N ILE A 81 -4.16 -8.03 -6.20
CA ILE A 81 -5.31 -8.92 -6.33
C ILE A 81 -6.60 -8.16 -6.03
N CYS A 82 -7.60 -8.31 -6.90
CA CYS A 82 -8.99 -7.96 -6.63
C CYS A 82 -9.91 -9.07 -7.13
N THR A 83 -11.23 -8.89 -7.07
CA THR A 83 -12.15 -9.90 -7.57
C THR A 83 -12.16 -9.92 -9.10
N GLY A 84 -12.43 -8.79 -9.75
CA GLY A 84 -12.72 -8.72 -11.19
C GLY A 84 -11.53 -8.44 -12.10
N ASN A 85 -10.37 -8.04 -11.59
CA ASN A 85 -9.18 -7.61 -12.35
C ASN A 85 -9.51 -6.73 -13.58
N SER A 86 -10.44 -5.79 -13.40
CA SER A 86 -10.90 -4.91 -14.47
C SER A 86 -10.73 -3.42 -14.17
N ALA A 87 -10.50 -3.04 -12.90
CA ALA A 87 -10.34 -1.66 -12.47
C ALA A 87 -9.25 -1.49 -11.38
N ARG A 88 -9.55 -1.77 -10.10
CA ARG A 88 -8.67 -1.45 -8.96
C ARG A 88 -7.28 -2.05 -9.05
N SER A 89 -7.15 -3.36 -9.29
CA SER A 89 -5.84 -4.01 -9.43
C SER A 89 -5.13 -3.64 -10.74
N ILE A 90 -5.87 -3.30 -11.78
CA ILE A 90 -5.35 -2.76 -13.03
C ILE A 90 -4.75 -1.36 -12.82
N PHE A 91 -5.43 -0.49 -12.07
CA PHE A 91 -4.85 0.79 -11.65
C PHE A 91 -3.56 0.59 -10.86
N ALA A 92 -3.58 -0.33 -9.88
CA ALA A 92 -2.42 -0.61 -9.05
C ALA A 92 -1.23 -1.09 -9.88
N GLU A 93 -1.44 -2.03 -10.80
CA GLU A 93 -0.42 -2.52 -11.73
C GLU A 93 0.15 -1.38 -12.58
N SER A 94 -0.71 -0.59 -13.21
CA SER A 94 -0.29 0.47 -14.12
C SER A 94 0.44 1.61 -13.40
N ILE A 95 -0.08 2.05 -12.25
CA ILE A 95 0.51 3.14 -11.47
C ILE A 95 1.89 2.76 -10.93
N LEU A 96 2.04 1.57 -10.34
CA LEU A 96 3.34 1.16 -9.79
C LEU A 96 4.38 0.93 -10.90
N ARG A 97 3.96 0.39 -12.03
CA ARG A 97 4.83 0.22 -13.21
C ARG A 97 5.33 1.56 -13.72
N ASP A 98 4.46 2.57 -13.80
CA ASP A 98 4.81 3.92 -14.25
C ASP A 98 5.74 4.63 -13.24
N LEU A 99 5.41 4.56 -11.95
CA LEU A 99 6.18 5.27 -10.91
C LEU A 99 7.56 4.65 -10.65
N ALA A 100 7.69 3.34 -10.75
CA ALA A 100 8.88 2.63 -10.24
C ALA A 100 9.18 1.30 -10.98
N GLY A 101 8.86 1.20 -12.27
CA GLY A 101 9.13 0.01 -13.08
C GLY A 101 10.61 -0.36 -13.23
N GLY A 102 11.53 0.54 -12.85
CA GLY A 102 12.95 0.23 -12.70
C GLY A 102 13.26 -0.68 -11.51
N ARG A 103 12.43 -0.62 -10.44
CA ARG A 103 12.62 -1.36 -9.18
C ARG A 103 11.66 -2.54 -9.02
N PHE A 104 10.55 -2.55 -9.75
CA PHE A 104 9.49 -3.54 -9.57
C PHE A 104 9.07 -4.17 -10.90
N ASN A 105 8.86 -5.48 -10.88
CA ASN A 105 8.02 -6.19 -11.83
C ASN A 105 6.61 -6.23 -11.26
N VAL A 106 5.64 -5.69 -11.98
CA VAL A 106 4.32 -5.45 -11.44
C VAL A 106 3.28 -6.28 -12.17
N TYR A 107 2.45 -6.98 -11.39
CA TYR A 107 1.43 -7.89 -11.88
C TYR A 107 0.09 -7.59 -11.23
N SER A 108 -1.00 -7.97 -11.88
CA SER A 108 -2.33 -7.96 -11.27
C SER A 108 -3.12 -9.21 -11.64
N ALA A 109 -4.06 -9.61 -10.77
CA ALA A 109 -4.94 -10.74 -11.01
C ALA A 109 -6.32 -10.53 -10.37
N GLY A 110 -7.28 -11.36 -10.77
CA GLY A 110 -8.59 -11.47 -10.17
C GLY A 110 -8.89 -12.89 -9.72
N THR A 111 -9.66 -13.01 -8.65
CA THR A 111 -10.19 -14.32 -8.21
C THR A 111 -11.34 -14.77 -9.13
N ARG A 112 -12.04 -13.81 -9.73
CA ARG A 112 -13.11 -13.99 -10.74
C ARG A 112 -12.98 -12.89 -11.79
N PRO A 113 -12.01 -12.99 -12.71
CA PRO A 113 -11.72 -11.92 -13.66
C PRO A 113 -12.87 -11.68 -14.62
N GLN A 114 -13.06 -10.42 -14.99
CA GLN A 114 -13.97 -10.04 -16.06
C GLN A 114 -13.36 -10.36 -17.43
N SER A 115 -14.19 -10.48 -18.46
CA SER A 115 -13.74 -10.76 -19.83
C SER A 115 -12.92 -9.61 -20.44
N ALA A 116 -13.09 -8.39 -19.92
CA ALA A 116 -12.42 -7.18 -20.41
C ALA A 116 -12.15 -6.19 -19.27
N LEU A 117 -11.27 -5.25 -19.53
CA LEU A 117 -11.03 -4.10 -18.65
C LEU A 117 -12.25 -3.18 -18.64
N ASN A 118 -12.51 -2.54 -17.50
CA ASN A 118 -13.60 -1.57 -17.41
C ASN A 118 -13.27 -0.33 -18.27
N PRO A 119 -14.19 0.13 -19.15
CA PRO A 119 -13.94 1.27 -20.04
C PRO A 119 -13.54 2.56 -19.30
N PHE A 120 -14.18 2.86 -18.17
CA PHE A 120 -13.84 4.04 -17.36
C PHE A 120 -12.42 3.93 -16.76
N ALA A 121 -11.98 2.71 -16.39
CA ALA A 121 -10.62 2.50 -15.92
C ALA A 121 -9.59 2.76 -17.03
N VAL A 122 -9.86 2.24 -18.23
CA VAL A 122 -8.99 2.46 -19.41
C VAL A 122 -8.94 3.94 -19.78
N GLU A 123 -10.08 4.62 -19.72
CA GLU A 123 -10.15 6.06 -20.00
C GLU A 123 -9.32 6.89 -19.01
N VAL A 124 -9.48 6.64 -17.69
CA VAL A 124 -8.68 7.34 -16.68
C VAL A 124 -7.18 7.10 -16.86
N LEU A 125 -6.76 5.86 -17.16
CA LEU A 125 -5.36 5.55 -17.40
C LEU A 125 -4.82 6.29 -18.63
N LYS A 126 -5.56 6.32 -19.74
CA LYS A 126 -5.19 7.06 -20.94
C LYS A 126 -5.10 8.58 -20.70
N GLN A 127 -6.04 9.16 -19.93
CA GLN A 127 -6.01 10.56 -19.53
C GLN A 127 -4.81 10.94 -18.65
N LYS A 128 -4.16 9.94 -18.05
CA LYS A 128 -2.96 10.09 -17.22
C LYS A 128 -1.69 9.59 -17.91
N ASP A 129 -1.75 9.42 -19.23
CA ASP A 129 -0.63 9.02 -20.11
C ASP A 129 -0.03 7.64 -19.81
N HIS A 130 -0.80 6.73 -19.17
CA HIS A 130 -0.37 5.36 -18.95
C HIS A 130 -0.45 4.50 -20.22
N ASP A 131 0.53 3.62 -20.42
CA ASP A 131 0.45 2.58 -21.43
C ASP A 131 -0.54 1.48 -21.01
N VAL A 132 -1.64 1.38 -21.75
CA VAL A 132 -2.70 0.38 -21.50
C VAL A 132 -2.59 -0.85 -22.39
N THR A 133 -1.65 -0.89 -23.32
CA THR A 133 -1.56 -1.93 -24.36
C THR A 133 -1.24 -3.31 -23.80
N GLN A 134 -0.51 -3.38 -22.69
CA GLN A 134 -0.11 -4.62 -22.02
C GLN A 134 -1.07 -5.02 -20.89
N LEU A 135 -2.05 -4.17 -20.57
CA LEU A 135 -2.99 -4.46 -19.50
C LEU A 135 -4.09 -5.41 -19.98
N ARG A 136 -4.30 -6.46 -19.22
CA ARG A 136 -5.40 -7.43 -19.45
C ARG A 136 -5.94 -7.96 -18.14
N SER A 137 -7.16 -8.43 -18.17
CA SER A 137 -7.76 -9.18 -17.07
C SER A 137 -7.16 -10.59 -17.03
N LYS A 138 -6.72 -11.02 -15.82
CA LYS A 138 -6.00 -12.28 -15.59
C LYS A 138 -6.58 -13.01 -14.39
N HIS A 139 -6.66 -14.33 -14.46
CA HIS A 139 -7.05 -15.14 -13.31
C HIS A 139 -5.83 -15.39 -12.41
N ILE A 140 -6.07 -15.44 -11.11
CA ILE A 140 -5.03 -15.68 -10.10
C ILE A 140 -4.25 -16.98 -10.33
N SER A 141 -4.87 -17.99 -10.94
CA SER A 141 -4.24 -19.27 -11.27
C SER A 141 -3.07 -19.14 -12.26
N GLU A 142 -3.01 -18.07 -13.06
CA GLU A 142 -1.85 -17.83 -13.92
C GLU A 142 -0.56 -17.63 -13.13
N PHE A 143 -0.68 -17.25 -11.85
CA PHE A 143 0.43 -16.99 -10.94
C PHE A 143 0.61 -18.08 -9.88
N GLN A 144 -0.04 -19.23 -10.04
CA GLN A 144 0.03 -20.39 -9.15
C GLN A 144 0.70 -21.61 -9.81
N THR A 145 1.32 -21.40 -10.98
CA THR A 145 2.07 -22.43 -11.72
C THR A 145 3.51 -22.50 -11.25
N GLU A 146 4.21 -23.60 -11.54
CA GLU A 146 5.63 -23.77 -11.21
C GLU A 146 6.52 -22.72 -11.90
N ASP A 147 6.12 -22.24 -13.08
CA ASP A 147 6.83 -21.22 -13.86
C ASP A 147 6.44 -19.78 -13.44
N ALA A 148 5.55 -19.61 -12.47
CA ALA A 148 5.16 -18.28 -12.03
C ALA A 148 6.30 -17.59 -11.28
N PRO A 149 6.43 -16.25 -11.41
CA PRO A 149 7.45 -15.52 -10.67
C PRO A 149 7.21 -15.66 -9.16
N GLY A 150 8.26 -15.86 -8.38
CA GLY A 150 8.19 -15.72 -6.93
C GLY A 150 7.83 -14.27 -6.58
N PHE A 151 6.86 -14.06 -5.70
CA PHE A 151 6.45 -12.71 -5.30
C PHE A 151 7.12 -12.30 -3.99
N ASP A 152 7.57 -11.05 -3.95
CA ASP A 152 8.05 -10.39 -2.73
C ASP A 152 6.89 -9.72 -1.98
N PHE A 153 5.91 -9.19 -2.73
CA PHE A 153 4.75 -8.50 -2.18
C PHE A 153 3.46 -8.96 -2.87
N VAL A 154 2.43 -9.21 -2.06
CA VAL A 154 1.08 -9.51 -2.55
C VAL A 154 0.07 -8.61 -1.83
N PHE A 155 -0.61 -7.75 -2.59
CA PHE A 155 -1.57 -6.79 -2.06
C PHE A 155 -2.98 -7.09 -2.55
N THR A 156 -3.93 -7.27 -1.62
CA THR A 156 -5.36 -7.28 -1.97
C THR A 156 -5.90 -5.85 -1.96
N VAL A 157 -6.58 -5.45 -3.04
CA VAL A 157 -7.10 -4.08 -3.22
C VAL A 157 -8.63 -4.00 -3.14
N CYS A 158 -9.31 -5.08 -2.78
CA CYS A 158 -10.75 -5.08 -2.48
C CYS A 158 -11.05 -6.01 -1.31
N ASN A 159 -12.08 -5.65 -0.52
CA ASN A 159 -12.46 -6.40 0.68
C ASN A 159 -12.91 -7.83 0.36
N GLN A 160 -13.54 -8.05 -0.78
CA GLN A 160 -14.01 -9.38 -1.18
C GLN A 160 -12.84 -10.33 -1.44
N ALA A 161 -11.80 -9.89 -2.18
CA ALA A 161 -10.60 -10.70 -2.40
C ALA A 161 -9.79 -10.92 -1.11
N ALA A 162 -9.88 -10.00 -0.15
CA ALA A 162 -9.23 -10.16 1.16
C ALA A 162 -9.94 -11.20 2.05
N ASN A 163 -11.26 -11.38 1.85
CA ASN A 163 -12.08 -12.33 2.62
C ASN A 163 -12.16 -13.72 1.96
N GLU A 164 -11.77 -13.85 0.70
CA GLU A 164 -11.62 -15.13 0.04
C GLU A 164 -10.34 -15.81 0.55
N GLU A 165 -10.33 -17.14 0.65
CA GLU A 165 -9.11 -17.85 1.05
C GLU A 165 -7.96 -17.47 0.11
N CYS A 166 -7.00 -16.71 0.66
CA CYS A 166 -5.82 -16.33 -0.08
C CYS A 166 -4.96 -17.59 -0.28
N PRO A 167 -4.61 -17.94 -1.51
CA PRO A 167 -3.75 -19.09 -1.74
C PRO A 167 -2.41 -18.89 -1.02
N THR A 168 -1.82 -19.99 -0.58
CA THR A 168 -0.46 -19.97 -0.07
C THR A 168 0.49 -19.66 -1.23
N TRP A 169 1.25 -18.57 -1.09
CA TRP A 169 2.25 -18.19 -2.07
C TRP A 169 3.59 -18.82 -1.74
N PRO A 170 4.29 -19.43 -2.70
CA PRO A 170 5.68 -19.85 -2.52
C PRO A 170 6.55 -18.65 -2.09
N GLY A 171 7.53 -18.90 -1.21
CA GLY A 171 8.45 -17.84 -0.76
C GLY A 171 7.91 -16.95 0.37
N GLN A 172 6.66 -17.11 0.80
CA GLN A 172 6.05 -16.32 1.88
C GLN A 172 6.17 -14.80 1.68
N PRO A 173 5.59 -14.23 0.62
CA PRO A 173 5.67 -12.79 0.33
C PRO A 173 5.07 -11.96 1.46
N ILE A 174 5.51 -10.72 1.56
CA ILE A 174 4.85 -9.73 2.43
C ILE A 174 3.45 -9.48 1.88
N THR A 175 2.42 -9.71 2.70
CA THR A 175 1.03 -9.52 2.31
C THR A 175 0.41 -8.34 3.05
N ALA A 176 -0.39 -7.54 2.35
CA ALA A 176 -1.18 -6.47 2.97
C ALA A 176 -2.52 -6.26 2.26
N HIS A 177 -3.46 -5.66 2.99
CA HIS A 177 -4.76 -5.29 2.44
C HIS A 177 -4.85 -3.78 2.22
N TRP A 178 -4.98 -3.37 0.95
CA TRP A 178 -5.14 -1.99 0.53
C TRP A 178 -6.55 -1.72 -0.03
N GLY A 179 -7.56 -2.20 0.69
CA GLY A 179 -8.96 -2.06 0.29
C GLY A 179 -9.37 -0.62 0.00
N LEU A 180 -10.18 -0.45 -1.05
CA LEU A 180 -10.82 0.80 -1.41
C LEU A 180 -12.22 0.53 -1.95
N PRO A 181 -13.13 1.53 -1.92
CA PRO A 181 -14.46 1.41 -2.50
C PRO A 181 -14.40 0.95 -3.95
N ASP A 182 -15.42 0.18 -4.36
CA ASP A 182 -15.50 -0.34 -5.72
C ASP A 182 -16.10 0.70 -6.66
N PRO A 183 -15.31 1.32 -7.56
CA PRO A 183 -15.83 2.32 -8.49
C PRO A 183 -16.81 1.73 -9.51
N VAL A 184 -16.75 0.41 -9.75
CA VAL A 184 -17.66 -0.29 -10.70
C VAL A 184 -19.08 -0.36 -10.16
N LYS A 185 -19.27 -0.33 -8.82
CA LYS A 185 -20.57 -0.39 -8.16
C LYS A 185 -21.28 0.95 -8.03
N VAL A 186 -20.64 2.03 -8.48
CA VAL A 186 -21.25 3.36 -8.42
C VAL A 186 -22.33 3.47 -9.49
N GLU A 187 -23.56 3.73 -9.05
CA GLU A 187 -24.70 3.99 -9.88
C GLU A 187 -24.82 5.49 -10.17
N GLY A 188 -25.46 5.86 -11.26
CA GLY A 188 -25.65 7.26 -11.65
C GLY A 188 -25.18 7.55 -13.08
N SER A 189 -24.97 8.83 -13.36
CA SER A 189 -24.50 9.33 -14.64
C SER A 189 -23.07 8.90 -14.94
N ASP A 190 -22.67 8.96 -16.19
CA ASP A 190 -21.28 8.66 -16.60
C ASP A 190 -20.27 9.62 -15.95
N ALA A 191 -20.68 10.86 -15.65
CA ALA A 191 -19.85 11.81 -14.92
C ALA A 191 -19.59 11.36 -13.47
N GLU A 192 -20.60 10.85 -12.76
CA GLU A 192 -20.47 10.33 -11.39
C GLU A 192 -19.61 9.05 -11.37
N LYS A 193 -19.81 8.16 -12.33
CA LYS A 193 -18.98 6.96 -12.50
C LYS A 193 -17.53 7.35 -12.78
N SER A 194 -17.29 8.24 -13.74
CA SER A 194 -15.94 8.72 -14.07
C SER A 194 -15.25 9.33 -12.85
N LEU A 195 -15.96 10.12 -12.04
CA LEU A 195 -15.44 10.69 -10.80
C LEU A 195 -15.01 9.60 -9.81
N ALA A 196 -15.82 8.54 -9.64
CA ALA A 196 -15.49 7.43 -8.74
C ALA A 196 -14.21 6.69 -9.19
N PHE A 197 -14.02 6.49 -10.51
CA PHE A 197 -12.80 5.91 -11.04
C PHE A 197 -11.58 6.82 -10.84
N GLN A 198 -11.72 8.13 -11.03
CA GLN A 198 -10.66 9.09 -10.76
C GLN A 198 -10.26 9.13 -9.28
N GLN A 199 -11.22 9.05 -8.37
CA GLN A 199 -10.98 8.97 -6.92
C GLN A 199 -10.25 7.69 -6.54
N ALA A 200 -10.66 6.55 -7.11
CA ALA A 200 -9.99 5.26 -6.89
C ALA A 200 -8.54 5.29 -7.38
N TYR A 201 -8.31 5.85 -8.57
CA TYR A 201 -6.96 6.07 -9.12
C TYR A 201 -6.12 6.95 -8.19
N GLY A 202 -6.63 8.12 -7.78
CA GLY A 202 -5.93 9.04 -6.88
C GLY A 202 -5.56 8.40 -5.55
N THR A 203 -6.48 7.62 -4.96
CA THR A 203 -6.22 6.90 -3.71
C THR A 203 -5.09 5.89 -3.86
N LEU A 204 -5.11 5.08 -4.92
CA LEU A 204 -4.05 4.11 -5.19
C LEU A 204 -2.72 4.80 -5.49
N ARG A 205 -2.72 5.86 -6.28
CA ARG A 205 -1.50 6.62 -6.60
C ARG A 205 -0.82 7.14 -5.32
N ASN A 206 -1.57 7.69 -4.39
CA ASN A 206 -1.02 8.18 -3.12
C ASN A 206 -0.40 7.04 -2.29
N ARG A 207 -1.02 5.86 -2.26
CA ARG A 207 -0.47 4.67 -1.59
C ARG A 207 0.82 4.18 -2.27
N MET A 208 0.85 4.18 -3.62
CA MET A 208 2.05 3.80 -4.38
C MET A 208 3.21 4.76 -4.14
N LEU A 209 2.95 6.07 -4.07
CA LEU A 209 3.98 7.05 -3.73
C LEU A 209 4.59 6.77 -2.34
N GLY A 210 3.75 6.44 -1.35
CA GLY A 210 4.24 6.02 -0.03
C GLY A 210 5.03 4.72 -0.10
N PHE A 211 4.55 3.72 -0.83
CA PHE A 211 5.22 2.43 -0.98
C PHE A 211 6.58 2.54 -1.69
N THR A 212 6.64 3.32 -2.77
CA THR A 212 7.90 3.51 -3.53
C THR A 212 8.95 4.33 -2.78
N SER A 213 8.56 5.07 -1.75
CA SER A 213 9.49 5.82 -0.89
C SER A 213 10.15 4.93 0.19
N LEU A 214 9.68 3.70 0.37
CA LEU A 214 10.27 2.78 1.33
C LEU A 214 11.67 2.34 0.88
N PRO A 215 12.65 2.28 1.82
CA PRO A 215 13.97 1.75 1.56
C PRO A 215 13.90 0.20 1.53
N LEU A 216 13.45 -0.35 0.41
CA LEU A 216 13.44 -1.79 0.19
C LEU A 216 14.85 -2.25 -0.24
N THR A 217 15.41 -3.18 0.50
CA THR A 217 16.74 -3.78 0.27
C THR A 217 16.62 -5.29 0.22
#